data_9322e2b4fc4f777f9316d07c1281ee81
#
_entry.id   9322e2b4fc4f777f9316d07c1281ee81
#
_cell.length_a   1.000
_cell.length_b   1.000
_cell.length_c   1.000
_cell.angle_alpha   90.00
_cell.angle_beta   90.00
_cell.angle_gamma   90.00
#
_symmetry.space_group_name_H-M   'P 1'
#
loop_
_entity.id
_entity.type
_entity.pdbx_description
1 polymer ?
#
loop_
_entity_poly.entity_id
_entity_poly.type
_entity_poly.pdbx_seq_one_letter_code
_entity_poly.pdbx_strand_id
1 'polypeptide(L)'
;YEGTGRGFLLKFCARFSGLRRYTLSTPVRWAAGCPLERIVANALLFDDALIDRKPAGEVSLTSLAPGIWESDPARGAGVYELLCAAHYRTSPLDLRRMMDAPGQHFTVAEADSTLAGALWLVEEGGLSPELSRAVWAGFRRPRGNLVAQSLAAHGGSPLAATLKGRRVSRIAVHPHRQREGIGQGLIRSASGEDYLSVSFGYTDELWRFWRQCGFVLVRMGSHREASSGCYTAMALLPLSEAGHQLCEEAHQRLCRDMRVLSAWNGEKIPVMDAWEATLNSDDWLELAGFAFAHRAFSTSVAALTRLLLAVDMPLPALRGKME
;
A
#
# COMPACT_ATOMS: atom_id res chain seq x y z
N TYR A 1 -10.25 -5.42 17.85
CA TYR A 1 -9.17 -5.68 16.91
C TYR A 1 -9.65 -6.65 15.86
N GLU A 2 -10.63 -6.19 15.13
CA GLU A 2 -11.27 -6.88 14.03
C GLU A 2 -10.23 -7.28 12.98
N GLY A 3 -10.30 -8.48 12.47
CA GLY A 3 -9.39 -9.02 11.49
C GLY A 3 -8.01 -9.49 12.00
N THR A 4 -7.45 -8.89 13.06
CA THR A 4 -6.13 -9.29 13.58
C THR A 4 -6.20 -10.66 14.26
N GLY A 5 -7.26 -10.93 15.02
CA GLY A 5 -7.49 -12.22 15.67
C GLY A 5 -7.68 -13.35 14.65
N ARG A 6 -8.43 -13.11 13.58
CA ARG A 6 -8.61 -14.07 12.48
C ARG A 6 -7.29 -14.39 11.79
N GLY A 7 -6.51 -13.37 11.39
CA GLY A 7 -5.21 -13.56 10.79
C GLY A 7 -4.22 -14.28 11.70
N PHE A 8 -4.25 -13.99 13.00
CA PHE A 8 -3.45 -14.70 13.99
C PHE A 8 -3.84 -16.19 14.05
N LEU A 9 -5.12 -16.49 14.16
CA LEU A 9 -5.61 -17.86 14.22
C LEU A 9 -5.27 -18.65 12.94
N LEU A 10 -5.57 -18.10 11.77
CA LEU A 10 -5.44 -18.80 10.49
C LEU A 10 -3.99 -18.92 10.01
N LYS A 11 -3.15 -17.93 10.27
CA LYS A 11 -1.78 -17.88 9.72
C LYS A 11 -0.70 -18.19 10.73
N PHE A 12 -0.79 -17.61 11.92
CA PHE A 12 0.23 -17.83 12.94
C PHE A 12 0.02 -19.16 13.66
N CYS A 13 -1.17 -19.39 14.19
CA CYS A 13 -1.47 -20.60 14.95
C CYS A 13 -1.38 -21.88 14.09
N ALA A 14 -1.71 -21.79 12.79
CA ALA A 14 -1.63 -22.93 11.89
C ALA A 14 -0.19 -23.48 11.67
N ARG A 15 0.84 -22.71 12.04
CA ARG A 15 2.26 -23.14 11.92
C ARG A 15 2.69 -24.07 13.06
N PHE A 16 1.90 -24.21 14.10
CA PHE A 16 2.23 -25.00 15.29
C PHE A 16 1.46 -26.31 15.32
N SER A 17 2.11 -27.42 15.05
CA SER A 17 1.50 -28.76 15.06
C SER A 17 1.03 -29.23 16.46
N GLY A 18 1.60 -28.68 17.54
CA GLY A 18 1.23 -28.98 18.92
C GLY A 18 0.18 -28.08 19.54
N LEU A 19 -0.43 -27.18 18.74
CA LEU A 19 -1.41 -26.23 19.22
C LEU A 19 -2.70 -26.94 19.69
N ARG A 20 -3.08 -26.71 20.93
CA ARG A 20 -4.41 -27.14 21.44
C ARG A 20 -5.39 -26.00 21.24
N ARG A 21 -6.47 -26.27 20.50
CA ARG A 21 -7.54 -25.30 20.23
C ARG A 21 -8.74 -25.60 21.09
N TYR A 22 -9.22 -24.59 21.80
CA TYR A 22 -10.46 -24.65 22.59
C TYR A 22 -11.46 -23.66 21.99
N THR A 23 -12.67 -24.14 21.70
CA THR A 23 -13.74 -23.32 21.15
C THR A 23 -14.84 -23.17 22.16
N LEU A 24 -15.24 -21.95 22.50
CA LEU A 24 -16.40 -21.67 23.32
C LEU A 24 -17.62 -21.61 22.38
N SER A 25 -18.51 -22.63 22.51
CA SER A 25 -19.64 -22.78 21.60
C SER A 25 -20.95 -22.21 22.16
N THR A 26 -20.98 -21.85 23.43
CA THR A 26 -22.17 -21.27 24.05
C THR A 26 -22.06 -19.76 24.14
N PRO A 27 -22.90 -18.99 23.42
CA PRO A 27 -22.92 -17.53 23.52
C PRO A 27 -23.32 -17.08 24.94
N VAL A 28 -22.73 -15.94 25.37
CA VAL A 28 -23.07 -15.37 26.71
C VAL A 28 -24.14 -14.27 26.58
N ARG A 29 -24.18 -13.56 25.43
CA ARG A 29 -25.07 -12.41 25.23
C ARG A 29 -26.40 -12.73 24.57
N TRP A 30 -26.49 -13.87 23.89
CA TRP A 30 -27.68 -14.29 23.15
C TRP A 30 -27.82 -15.83 23.20
N ALA A 31 -29.00 -16.32 22.84
CA ALA A 31 -29.27 -17.75 22.82
C ALA A 31 -28.47 -18.47 21.74
N ALA A 32 -28.08 -19.69 21.97
CA ALA A 32 -27.45 -20.54 20.95
C ALA A 32 -28.39 -20.68 19.75
N GLY A 33 -27.80 -20.55 18.54
CA GLY A 33 -28.56 -20.59 17.30
C GLY A 33 -29.34 -19.31 16.98
N CYS A 34 -28.97 -18.18 17.58
CA CYS A 34 -29.61 -16.89 17.30
C CYS A 34 -29.62 -16.58 15.78
N PRO A 35 -30.83 -16.35 15.22
CA PRO A 35 -30.92 -16.06 13.78
C PRO A 35 -30.18 -14.77 13.37
N LEU A 36 -30.15 -13.77 14.25
CA LEU A 36 -29.44 -12.52 14.00
C LEU A 36 -27.91 -12.73 13.88
N GLU A 37 -27.33 -13.55 14.76
CA GLU A 37 -25.91 -13.90 14.67
C GLU A 37 -25.57 -14.52 13.30
N ARG A 38 -26.39 -15.48 12.85
CA ARG A 38 -26.23 -16.14 11.55
C ARG A 38 -26.40 -15.16 10.37
N ILE A 39 -27.41 -14.28 10.43
CA ILE A 39 -27.62 -13.26 9.40
C ILE A 39 -26.42 -12.32 9.34
N VAL A 40 -25.92 -11.84 10.47
CA VAL A 40 -24.75 -10.95 10.53
C VAL A 40 -23.49 -11.67 10.04
N ALA A 41 -23.25 -12.91 10.44
CA ALA A 41 -22.10 -13.68 9.99
C ALA A 41 -22.12 -13.88 8.46
N ASN A 42 -23.28 -14.24 7.91
CA ASN A 42 -23.44 -14.40 6.46
C ASN A 42 -23.31 -13.06 5.71
N ALA A 43 -23.93 -11.98 6.19
CA ALA A 43 -23.88 -10.68 5.55
C ALA A 43 -22.49 -10.07 5.55
N LEU A 44 -21.69 -10.33 6.58
CA LEU A 44 -20.32 -9.82 6.72
C LEU A 44 -19.24 -10.85 6.32
N LEU A 45 -19.63 -11.98 5.78
CA LEU A 45 -18.75 -13.05 5.29
C LEU A 45 -17.74 -13.48 6.36
N PHE A 46 -18.24 -13.72 7.61
CA PHE A 46 -17.39 -14.15 8.72
C PHE A 46 -17.08 -15.65 8.70
N ASP A 47 -17.90 -16.45 8.04
CA ASP A 47 -17.65 -17.87 7.90
C ASP A 47 -16.48 -18.11 6.95
N ASP A 48 -15.56 -18.98 7.38
CA ASP A 48 -14.42 -19.37 6.55
C ASP A 48 -14.90 -20.31 5.45
N ALA A 49 -15.22 -19.79 4.28
CA ALA A 49 -15.22 -20.61 3.08
C ALA A 49 -13.77 -21.05 2.85
N LEU A 50 -13.50 -22.31 3.07
CA LEU A 50 -12.21 -22.89 2.76
C LEU A 50 -11.99 -22.78 1.26
N ILE A 51 -10.89 -22.13 0.87
CA ILE A 51 -10.39 -22.12 -0.51
C ILE A 51 -9.80 -23.52 -0.77
N ASP A 52 -10.65 -24.54 -0.74
CA ASP A 52 -10.19 -25.93 -0.78
C ASP A 52 -10.02 -26.46 -2.21
N ARG A 53 -10.74 -25.87 -3.17
CA ARG A 53 -10.71 -26.35 -4.53
C ARG A 53 -9.58 -25.70 -5.30
N LYS A 54 -8.58 -26.49 -5.70
CA LYS A 54 -7.51 -26.02 -6.59
C LYS A 54 -8.11 -25.63 -7.95
N PRO A 55 -7.95 -24.35 -8.40
CA PRO A 55 -8.32 -23.98 -9.76
C PRO A 55 -7.49 -24.77 -10.76
N ALA A 56 -8.14 -25.47 -11.70
CA ALA A 56 -7.48 -26.27 -12.73
C ALA A 56 -7.62 -25.58 -14.10
N GLY A 57 -6.73 -25.90 -15.03
CA GLY A 57 -6.81 -25.39 -16.40
C GLY A 57 -6.10 -24.05 -16.62
N GLU A 58 -6.33 -23.51 -17.82
CA GLU A 58 -5.77 -22.24 -18.25
C GLU A 58 -6.45 -21.05 -17.54
N VAL A 59 -5.66 -20.04 -17.22
CA VAL A 59 -6.13 -18.85 -16.50
C VAL A 59 -6.56 -17.78 -17.49
N SER A 60 -7.81 -17.32 -17.37
CA SER A 60 -8.32 -16.12 -18.02
C SER A 60 -8.38 -14.95 -17.05
N LEU A 61 -8.14 -13.73 -17.56
CA LEU A 61 -8.23 -12.49 -16.80
C LEU A 61 -9.48 -11.71 -17.21
N THR A 62 -10.28 -11.29 -16.24
CA THR A 62 -11.53 -10.55 -16.47
C THR A 62 -11.65 -9.40 -15.52
N SER A 63 -11.89 -8.18 -16.03
CA SER A 63 -12.28 -7.03 -15.21
C SER A 63 -13.74 -7.19 -14.78
N LEU A 64 -14.01 -7.01 -13.49
CA LEU A 64 -15.36 -7.06 -12.97
C LEU A 64 -16.07 -5.73 -13.25
N ALA A 65 -17.31 -5.82 -13.74
CA ALA A 65 -18.15 -4.65 -13.94
C ALA A 65 -18.56 -4.03 -12.59
N PRO A 66 -18.78 -2.69 -12.53
CA PRO A 66 -19.48 -2.07 -11.43
C PRO A 66 -20.82 -2.78 -11.17
N GLY A 67 -21.18 -2.98 -9.90
CA GLY A 67 -22.43 -3.68 -9.56
C GLY A 67 -22.34 -5.21 -9.53
N ILE A 68 -21.14 -5.78 -9.54
CA ILE A 68 -20.94 -7.23 -9.38
C ILE A 68 -21.63 -7.80 -8.14
N TRP A 69 -21.74 -7.01 -7.06
CA TRP A 69 -22.38 -7.38 -5.82
C TRP A 69 -23.89 -7.58 -5.95
N GLU A 70 -24.51 -6.93 -6.94
CA GLU A 70 -25.94 -7.07 -7.26
C GLU A 70 -26.17 -8.18 -8.30
N SER A 71 -25.32 -8.23 -9.33
CA SER A 71 -25.47 -9.15 -10.45
C SER A 71 -24.99 -10.57 -10.16
N ASP A 72 -23.89 -10.70 -9.41
CA ASP A 72 -23.29 -11.99 -9.00
C ASP A 72 -22.66 -11.86 -7.60
N PRO A 73 -23.48 -11.84 -6.54
CA PRO A 73 -22.99 -11.69 -5.17
C PRO A 73 -22.02 -12.80 -4.73
N ALA A 74 -22.20 -14.03 -5.25
CA ALA A 74 -21.34 -15.16 -4.92
C ALA A 74 -19.91 -14.94 -5.45
N ARG A 75 -19.77 -14.41 -6.65
CA ARG A 75 -18.46 -14.07 -7.24
C ARG A 75 -17.81 -12.93 -6.47
N GLY A 76 -18.57 -11.88 -6.11
CA GLY A 76 -18.10 -10.80 -5.24
C GLY A 76 -17.60 -11.29 -3.89
N ALA A 77 -18.35 -12.16 -3.24
CA ALA A 77 -17.96 -12.79 -1.98
C ALA A 77 -16.67 -13.61 -2.12
N GLY A 78 -16.54 -14.44 -3.17
CA GLY A 78 -15.32 -15.21 -3.43
C GLY A 78 -14.08 -14.34 -3.63
N VAL A 79 -14.22 -13.19 -4.33
CA VAL A 79 -13.14 -12.21 -4.47
C VAL A 79 -12.72 -11.63 -3.12
N TYR A 80 -13.69 -11.24 -2.30
CA TYR A 80 -13.41 -10.75 -0.95
C TYR A 80 -12.69 -11.80 -0.09
N GLU A 81 -13.18 -13.04 -0.08
CA GLU A 81 -12.57 -14.14 0.67
C GLU A 81 -11.13 -14.41 0.24
N LEU A 82 -10.86 -14.47 -1.08
CA LEU A 82 -9.51 -14.66 -1.59
C LEU A 82 -8.57 -13.53 -1.18
N LEU A 83 -9.01 -12.28 -1.29
CA LEU A 83 -8.24 -11.10 -0.88
C LEU A 83 -8.02 -11.08 0.65
N CYS A 84 -9.00 -11.51 1.44
CA CYS A 84 -8.89 -11.63 2.89
C CYS A 84 -7.91 -12.71 3.32
N ALA A 85 -7.93 -13.87 2.67
CA ALA A 85 -7.02 -14.97 2.98
C ALA A 85 -5.54 -14.60 2.77
N ALA A 86 -5.24 -13.73 1.82
CA ALA A 86 -3.89 -13.28 1.51
C ALA A 86 -3.39 -12.15 2.43
N HIS A 87 -4.29 -11.40 3.07
CA HIS A 87 -3.95 -10.23 3.87
C HIS A 87 -4.30 -10.45 5.33
N TYR A 88 -3.35 -10.15 6.23
CA TYR A 88 -3.54 -10.39 7.65
C TYR A 88 -4.48 -9.36 8.32
N ARG A 89 -4.70 -8.22 7.70
CA ARG A 89 -5.56 -7.14 8.20
C ARG A 89 -6.76 -6.95 7.29
N THR A 90 -7.89 -7.52 7.66
CA THR A 90 -9.17 -7.39 6.96
C THR A 90 -10.25 -7.04 7.96
N SER A 91 -11.20 -6.22 7.54
CA SER A 91 -12.32 -5.81 8.37
C SER A 91 -13.61 -5.74 7.54
N PRO A 92 -14.80 -5.77 8.18
CA PRO A 92 -16.06 -5.52 7.51
C PRO A 92 -16.11 -4.17 6.77
N LEU A 93 -15.30 -3.19 7.21
CA LEU A 93 -15.15 -1.92 6.50
C LEU A 93 -14.50 -2.08 5.11
N ASP A 94 -13.62 -3.07 4.95
CA ASP A 94 -13.05 -3.36 3.61
C ASP A 94 -14.11 -3.94 2.70
N LEU A 95 -14.97 -4.84 3.18
CA LEU A 95 -16.09 -5.36 2.42
C LEU A 95 -17.03 -4.21 1.98
N ARG A 96 -17.42 -3.36 2.93
CA ARG A 96 -18.24 -2.19 2.62
C ARG A 96 -17.58 -1.28 1.56
N ARG A 97 -16.27 -1.03 1.66
CA ARG A 97 -15.54 -0.22 0.68
C ARG A 97 -15.52 -0.88 -0.71
N MET A 98 -15.35 -2.19 -0.77
CA MET A 98 -15.42 -2.93 -2.02
C MET A 98 -16.79 -2.82 -2.68
N MET A 99 -17.87 -2.79 -1.90
CA MET A 99 -19.26 -2.73 -2.39
C MET A 99 -19.66 -1.31 -2.77
N ASP A 100 -19.41 -0.32 -1.91
CA ASP A 100 -20.08 0.98 -1.95
C ASP A 100 -19.17 2.15 -2.35
N ALA A 101 -17.83 2.03 -2.16
CA ALA A 101 -16.97 3.18 -2.37
C ALA A 101 -16.72 3.42 -3.87
N PRO A 102 -16.75 4.69 -4.33
CA PRO A 102 -16.41 5.03 -5.70
C PRO A 102 -14.91 4.78 -5.99
N GLY A 103 -14.56 4.66 -7.27
CA GLY A 103 -13.18 4.53 -7.71
C GLY A 103 -12.54 3.19 -7.37
N GLN A 104 -13.34 2.14 -7.17
CA GLN A 104 -12.86 0.78 -6.94
C GLN A 104 -12.88 -0.01 -8.24
N HIS A 105 -11.77 -0.72 -8.53
CA HIS A 105 -11.65 -1.56 -9.72
C HIS A 105 -11.14 -2.94 -9.33
N PHE A 106 -11.75 -3.97 -9.92
CA PHE A 106 -11.40 -5.36 -9.64
C PHE A 106 -11.09 -6.09 -10.93
N THR A 107 -10.01 -6.86 -10.91
CA THR A 107 -9.69 -7.84 -11.96
C THR A 107 -9.52 -9.19 -11.30
N VAL A 108 -10.09 -10.22 -11.89
CA VAL A 108 -9.96 -11.61 -11.43
C VAL A 108 -9.24 -12.45 -12.43
N ALA A 109 -8.53 -13.43 -11.93
CA ALA A 109 -7.93 -14.52 -12.66
C ALA A 109 -8.75 -15.78 -12.35
N GLU A 110 -9.30 -16.43 -13.36
CA GLU A 110 -10.16 -17.61 -13.21
C GLU A 110 -9.67 -18.75 -14.07
N ALA A 111 -9.77 -19.98 -13.56
CA ALA A 111 -9.56 -21.23 -14.27
C ALA A 111 -10.75 -22.13 -13.97
N ASP A 112 -11.43 -22.64 -15.03
CA ASP A 112 -12.63 -23.48 -14.92
C ASP A 112 -13.67 -22.91 -13.93
N SER A 113 -13.98 -21.61 -14.07
CA SER A 113 -14.91 -20.86 -13.21
C SER A 113 -14.51 -20.82 -11.71
N THR A 114 -13.27 -21.14 -11.40
CA THR A 114 -12.73 -21.07 -10.04
C THR A 114 -11.71 -19.93 -9.94
N LEU A 115 -11.80 -19.10 -8.90
CA LEU A 115 -10.90 -17.99 -8.69
C LEU A 115 -9.46 -18.47 -8.43
N ALA A 116 -8.54 -18.08 -9.32
CA ALA A 116 -7.11 -18.33 -9.21
C ALA A 116 -6.34 -17.11 -8.69
N GLY A 117 -6.92 -15.93 -8.81
CA GLY A 117 -6.33 -14.68 -8.32
C GLY A 117 -7.31 -13.51 -8.37
N ALA A 118 -7.01 -12.46 -7.62
CA ALA A 118 -7.78 -11.23 -7.64
C ALA A 118 -6.86 -10.01 -7.40
N LEU A 119 -7.21 -8.91 -8.04
CA LEU A 119 -6.57 -7.60 -7.91
C LEU A 119 -7.63 -6.55 -7.58
N TRP A 120 -7.38 -5.77 -6.54
CA TRP A 120 -8.20 -4.63 -6.15
C TRP A 120 -7.40 -3.35 -6.27
N LEU A 121 -7.85 -2.44 -7.14
CA LEU A 121 -7.29 -1.12 -7.36
C LEU A 121 -8.21 -0.04 -6.82
N VAL A 122 -7.63 1.03 -6.31
CA VAL A 122 -8.34 2.21 -5.80
C VAL A 122 -7.80 3.45 -6.51
N GLU A 123 -8.70 4.28 -7.05
CA GLU A 123 -8.33 5.57 -7.64
C GLU A 123 -7.76 6.52 -6.59
N GLU A 124 -6.68 7.19 -6.94
CA GLU A 124 -6.00 8.20 -6.13
C GLU A 124 -5.51 9.36 -6.98
N GLY A 125 -5.33 10.51 -6.34
CA GLY A 125 -4.82 11.70 -7.02
C GLY A 125 -5.92 12.54 -7.66
N GLY A 126 -5.57 13.34 -8.67
CA GLY A 126 -6.48 14.28 -9.30
C GLY A 126 -6.90 15.42 -8.37
N LEU A 127 -6.11 15.72 -7.35
CA LEU A 127 -6.37 16.87 -6.46
C LEU A 127 -6.11 18.18 -7.19
N SER A 128 -6.79 19.25 -6.78
CA SER A 128 -6.47 20.57 -7.32
C SER A 128 -5.02 20.96 -6.97
N PRO A 129 -4.36 21.80 -7.80
CA PRO A 129 -3.01 22.27 -7.51
C PRO A 129 -2.88 22.94 -6.13
N GLU A 130 -3.90 23.70 -5.71
CA GLU A 130 -3.95 24.37 -4.41
C GLU A 130 -3.98 23.36 -3.27
N LEU A 131 -4.82 22.33 -3.39
CA LEU A 131 -4.93 21.27 -2.38
C LEU A 131 -3.66 20.42 -2.34
N SER A 132 -3.06 20.10 -3.49
CA SER A 132 -1.78 19.37 -3.54
C SER A 132 -0.67 20.14 -2.85
N ARG A 133 -0.53 21.45 -3.10
CA ARG A 133 0.43 22.31 -2.40
C ARG A 133 0.15 22.40 -0.89
N ALA A 134 -1.13 22.48 -0.49
CA ALA A 134 -1.50 22.48 0.94
C ALA A 134 -1.16 21.15 1.63
N VAL A 135 -1.26 20.03 0.91
CA VAL A 135 -0.81 18.70 1.39
C VAL A 135 0.71 18.68 1.51
N TRP A 136 1.44 19.15 0.49
CA TRP A 136 2.89 19.27 0.53
C TRP A 136 3.34 20.11 1.72
N ALA A 137 2.74 21.27 1.94
CA ALA A 137 3.07 22.18 3.02
C ALA A 137 2.69 21.65 4.43
N GLY A 138 1.92 20.58 4.52
CA GLY A 138 1.48 19.97 5.78
C GLY A 138 0.21 20.59 6.38
N PHE A 139 -0.45 21.52 5.67
CA PHE A 139 -1.68 22.19 6.14
C PHE A 139 -2.94 21.35 5.96
N ARG A 140 -2.96 20.43 5.00
CA ARG A 140 -4.14 19.62 4.68
C ARG A 140 -3.77 18.13 4.54
N ARG A 141 -4.70 17.28 4.99
CA ARG A 141 -4.61 15.82 4.86
C ARG A 141 -5.98 15.25 4.52
N PRO A 142 -6.42 15.34 3.25
CA PRO A 142 -7.69 14.78 2.81
C PRO A 142 -7.72 13.27 3.03
N ARG A 143 -8.90 12.72 3.23
CA ARG A 143 -9.06 11.26 3.37
C ARG A 143 -8.75 10.55 2.06
N GLY A 144 -8.20 9.34 2.15
CA GLY A 144 -7.78 8.57 0.98
C GLY A 144 -6.46 9.07 0.38
N ASN A 145 -6.24 8.77 -0.90
CA ASN A 145 -5.08 9.24 -1.66
C ASN A 145 -3.72 8.93 -1.02
N LEU A 146 -3.57 7.72 -0.45
CA LEU A 146 -2.42 7.37 0.39
C LEU A 146 -1.08 7.63 -0.30
N VAL A 147 -0.87 7.11 -1.50
CA VAL A 147 0.40 7.26 -2.23
C VAL A 147 0.49 8.65 -2.82
N ALA A 148 -0.56 9.17 -3.45
CA ALA A 148 -0.57 10.50 -4.05
C ALA A 148 -0.23 11.58 -3.03
N GLN A 149 -0.83 11.55 -1.84
CA GLN A 149 -0.50 12.48 -0.76
C GLN A 149 0.92 12.29 -0.22
N SER A 150 1.39 11.04 -0.12
CA SER A 150 2.73 10.76 0.39
C SER A 150 3.83 11.29 -0.54
N LEU A 151 3.62 11.26 -1.84
CA LEU A 151 4.55 11.84 -2.81
C LEU A 151 4.66 13.36 -2.66
N ALA A 152 3.58 14.04 -2.32
CA ALA A 152 3.61 15.47 -2.00
C ALA A 152 4.18 15.71 -0.60
N ALA A 153 3.56 15.15 0.44
CA ALA A 153 3.88 15.46 1.82
C ALA A 153 5.26 14.94 2.26
N HIS A 154 5.68 13.78 1.78
CA HIS A 154 6.92 13.13 2.21
C HIS A 154 7.95 12.99 1.06
N GLY A 155 7.50 12.90 -0.18
CA GLY A 155 8.37 12.87 -1.35
C GLY A 155 8.84 14.24 -1.82
N GLY A 156 8.31 15.32 -1.25
CA GLY A 156 8.74 16.69 -1.51
C GLY A 156 8.27 17.28 -2.86
N SER A 157 7.35 16.63 -3.57
CA SER A 157 6.81 17.14 -4.83
C SER A 157 5.49 17.89 -4.61
N PRO A 158 5.43 19.25 -4.72
CA PRO A 158 4.22 20.02 -4.39
C PRO A 158 2.99 19.69 -5.24
N LEU A 159 3.20 19.22 -6.45
CA LEU A 159 2.12 18.91 -7.40
C LEU A 159 1.91 17.42 -7.64
N ALA A 160 2.58 16.53 -6.90
CA ALA A 160 2.48 15.08 -7.10
C ALA A 160 1.04 14.57 -7.02
N ALA A 161 0.23 15.12 -6.13
CA ALA A 161 -1.14 14.68 -5.93
C ALA A 161 -2.14 15.18 -7.01
N THR A 162 -1.71 16.00 -7.97
CA THR A 162 -2.53 16.40 -9.11
C THR A 162 -2.63 15.31 -10.17
N LEU A 163 -1.63 14.44 -10.28
CA LEU A 163 -1.67 13.31 -11.20
C LEU A 163 -2.67 12.26 -10.69
N LYS A 164 -3.22 11.52 -11.63
CA LYS A 164 -4.21 10.47 -11.35
C LYS A 164 -3.57 9.10 -11.44
N GLY A 165 -3.66 8.36 -10.35
CA GLY A 165 -3.14 7.01 -10.27
C GLY A 165 -4.19 6.01 -9.79
N ARG A 166 -3.86 4.74 -9.92
CA ARG A 166 -4.57 3.65 -9.25
C ARG A 166 -3.61 2.92 -8.32
N ARG A 167 -3.96 2.87 -7.05
CA ARG A 167 -3.18 2.14 -6.06
C ARG A 167 -3.65 0.71 -5.95
N VAL A 168 -2.71 -0.23 -5.99
CA VAL A 168 -2.97 -1.62 -5.59
C VAL A 168 -3.33 -1.63 -4.12
N SER A 169 -4.62 -1.79 -3.83
CA SER A 169 -5.12 -1.95 -2.46
C SER A 169 -4.81 -3.35 -1.95
N ARG A 170 -5.12 -4.35 -2.76
CA ARG A 170 -4.82 -5.75 -2.47
C ARG A 170 -4.63 -6.55 -3.76
N ILE A 171 -3.76 -7.55 -3.67
CA ILE A 171 -3.58 -8.57 -4.70
C ILE A 171 -3.42 -9.93 -4.01
N ALA A 172 -4.08 -10.94 -4.55
CA ALA A 172 -3.99 -12.30 -4.03
C ALA A 172 -3.96 -13.31 -5.17
N VAL A 173 -3.21 -14.38 -4.96
CA VAL A 173 -3.21 -15.56 -5.82
C VAL A 173 -3.53 -16.77 -4.96
N HIS A 174 -4.41 -17.64 -5.48
CA HIS A 174 -4.81 -18.86 -4.79
C HIS A 174 -3.57 -19.68 -4.36
N PRO A 175 -3.50 -20.18 -3.11
CA PRO A 175 -2.30 -20.83 -2.58
C PRO A 175 -1.72 -21.91 -3.49
N HIS A 176 -2.57 -22.71 -4.13
CA HIS A 176 -2.17 -23.81 -5.03
C HIS A 176 -1.76 -23.36 -6.45
N ARG A 177 -1.87 -22.06 -6.77
CA ARG A 177 -1.52 -21.49 -8.08
C ARG A 177 -0.48 -20.37 -7.95
N GLN A 178 0.15 -20.25 -6.79
CA GLN A 178 1.25 -19.28 -6.57
C GLN A 178 2.48 -19.69 -7.39
N ARG A 179 3.30 -18.68 -7.74
CA ARG A 179 4.54 -18.83 -8.53
C ARG A 179 4.32 -19.23 -10.01
N GLU A 180 3.07 -19.19 -10.50
CA GLU A 180 2.71 -19.44 -11.91
C GLU A 180 2.61 -18.15 -12.75
N GLY A 181 3.02 -17.00 -12.23
CA GLY A 181 2.96 -15.71 -12.95
C GLY A 181 1.60 -15.01 -12.92
N ILE A 182 0.57 -15.58 -12.26
CA ILE A 182 -0.80 -15.04 -12.23
C ILE A 182 -0.81 -13.63 -11.62
N GLY A 183 -0.08 -13.38 -10.52
CA GLY A 183 0.01 -12.05 -9.92
C GLY A 183 0.60 -11.01 -10.87
N GLN A 184 1.63 -11.36 -11.63
CA GLN A 184 2.21 -10.49 -12.65
C GLN A 184 1.24 -10.25 -13.81
N GLY A 185 0.48 -11.29 -14.21
CA GLY A 185 -0.57 -11.19 -15.22
C GLY A 185 -1.66 -10.20 -14.81
N LEU A 186 -2.14 -10.28 -13.57
CA LEU A 186 -3.11 -9.34 -13.00
C LEU A 186 -2.60 -7.89 -13.02
N ILE A 187 -1.34 -7.65 -12.65
CA ILE A 187 -0.75 -6.30 -12.71
C ILE A 187 -0.63 -5.82 -14.15
N ARG A 188 -0.19 -6.68 -15.09
CA ARG A 188 -0.08 -6.30 -16.52
C ARG A 188 -1.42 -6.00 -17.17
N SER A 189 -2.51 -6.62 -16.72
CA SER A 189 -3.86 -6.33 -17.19
C SER A 189 -4.46 -5.06 -16.62
N ALA A 190 -3.85 -4.49 -15.58
CA ALA A 190 -4.32 -3.29 -14.94
C ALA A 190 -4.13 -2.05 -15.81
N SER A 191 -5.10 -1.18 -15.82
CA SER A 191 -5.08 0.11 -16.51
C SER A 191 -5.14 1.26 -15.51
N GLY A 192 -4.70 2.44 -15.92
CA GLY A 192 -4.72 3.67 -15.15
C GLY A 192 -4.50 4.87 -16.06
N GLU A 193 -4.51 6.07 -15.49
CA GLU A 193 -4.22 7.28 -16.26
C GLU A 193 -2.71 7.57 -16.25
N ASP A 194 -2.15 8.03 -15.15
CA ASP A 194 -0.75 8.45 -15.10
C ASP A 194 0.18 7.36 -14.53
N TYR A 195 -0.28 6.61 -13.53
CA TYR A 195 0.52 5.55 -12.90
C TYR A 195 -0.32 4.53 -12.15
N LEU A 196 0.23 3.34 -11.96
CA LEU A 196 -0.15 2.45 -10.87
C LEU A 196 0.80 2.67 -9.69
N SER A 197 0.29 2.49 -8.48
CA SER A 197 1.10 2.61 -7.27
C SER A 197 0.86 1.46 -6.31
N VAL A 198 1.82 1.23 -5.43
CA VAL A 198 1.70 0.29 -4.32
C VAL A 198 2.36 0.85 -3.07
N SER A 199 1.74 0.58 -1.91
CA SER A 199 2.31 0.80 -0.59
C SER A 199 2.33 -0.53 0.16
N PHE A 200 3.50 -0.97 0.60
CA PHE A 200 3.69 -2.30 1.20
C PHE A 200 4.74 -2.26 2.31
N GLY A 201 4.67 -3.22 3.26
CA GLY A 201 5.75 -3.46 4.20
C GLY A 201 6.95 -4.05 3.45
N TYR A 202 8.09 -3.36 3.51
CA TYR A 202 9.27 -3.76 2.76
C TYR A 202 9.81 -5.11 3.24
N THR A 203 9.92 -6.03 2.29
CA THR A 203 10.74 -7.24 2.37
C THR A 203 11.37 -7.47 1.00
N ASP A 204 12.55 -8.12 0.96
CA ASP A 204 13.24 -8.39 -0.32
C ASP A 204 12.39 -9.24 -1.27
N GLU A 205 11.56 -10.14 -0.71
CA GLU A 205 10.66 -10.97 -1.51
C GLU A 205 9.56 -10.14 -2.19
N LEU A 206 8.87 -9.28 -1.43
CA LEU A 206 7.82 -8.41 -1.98
C LEU A 206 8.41 -7.38 -2.95
N TRP A 207 9.56 -6.79 -2.62
CA TRP A 207 10.21 -5.87 -3.53
C TRP A 207 10.62 -6.55 -4.85
N ARG A 208 11.13 -7.77 -4.81
CA ARG A 208 11.44 -8.55 -6.02
C ARG A 208 10.22 -8.74 -6.89
N PHE A 209 9.07 -9.07 -6.31
CA PHE A 209 7.81 -9.19 -7.04
C PHE A 209 7.42 -7.89 -7.73
N TRP A 210 7.38 -6.77 -6.99
CA TRP A 210 6.98 -5.47 -7.55
C TRP A 210 7.96 -4.99 -8.63
N ARG A 211 9.24 -5.17 -8.42
CA ARG A 211 10.28 -4.84 -9.41
C ARG A 211 10.12 -5.67 -10.69
N GLN A 212 9.80 -6.95 -10.59
CA GLN A 212 9.51 -7.80 -11.74
C GLN A 212 8.23 -7.40 -12.49
N CYS A 213 7.28 -6.74 -11.81
CA CYS A 213 6.12 -6.12 -12.43
C CYS A 213 6.43 -4.75 -13.09
N GLY A 214 7.66 -4.24 -12.99
CA GLY A 214 8.06 -2.97 -13.57
C GLY A 214 7.93 -1.76 -12.63
N PHE A 215 7.60 -1.97 -11.37
CA PHE A 215 7.52 -0.88 -10.39
C PHE A 215 8.91 -0.36 -10.01
N VAL A 216 8.99 0.94 -9.80
CA VAL A 216 10.18 1.67 -9.36
C VAL A 216 9.96 2.18 -7.94
N LEU A 217 10.92 1.94 -7.06
CA LEU A 217 10.85 2.41 -5.68
C LEU A 217 11.01 3.92 -5.61
N VAL A 218 10.05 4.60 -4.99
CA VAL A 218 10.01 6.08 -4.92
C VAL A 218 10.05 6.62 -3.50
N ARG A 219 9.77 5.79 -2.51
CA ARG A 219 9.78 6.19 -1.10
C ARG A 219 10.02 5.02 -0.15
N MET A 220 10.75 5.29 0.93
CA MET A 220 10.84 4.43 2.11
C MET A 220 10.42 5.25 3.35
N GLY A 221 9.61 4.66 4.21
CA GLY A 221 9.18 5.28 5.47
C GLY A 221 10.33 5.41 6.46
N SER A 222 10.17 6.31 7.44
CA SER A 222 11.21 6.64 8.43
C SER A 222 11.14 5.81 9.72
N HIS A 223 10.13 4.97 9.87
CA HIS A 223 9.96 4.12 11.06
C HIS A 223 9.33 2.78 10.70
N ARG A 224 9.56 1.80 11.56
CA ARG A 224 8.93 0.49 11.43
C ARG A 224 7.48 0.55 11.89
N GLU A 225 6.60 -0.05 11.12
CA GLU A 225 5.20 -0.20 11.51
C GLU A 225 5.05 -1.20 12.66
N ALA A 226 4.34 -0.81 13.71
CA ALA A 226 4.15 -1.65 14.89
C ALA A 226 3.46 -2.99 14.58
N SER A 227 2.67 -3.04 13.51
CA SER A 227 1.91 -4.23 13.14
C SER A 227 2.70 -5.25 12.34
N SER A 228 3.62 -4.81 11.49
CA SER A 228 4.38 -5.68 10.58
C SER A 228 5.86 -5.78 10.95
N GLY A 229 6.38 -4.84 11.74
CA GLY A 229 7.81 -4.69 12.00
C GLY A 229 8.62 -4.24 10.78
N CYS A 230 7.96 -3.94 9.67
CA CYS A 230 8.59 -3.54 8.42
C CYS A 230 8.51 -2.02 8.21
N TYR A 231 9.45 -1.48 7.45
CA TYR A 231 9.31 -0.13 6.91
C TYR A 231 8.29 -0.12 5.78
N THR A 232 7.50 0.94 5.69
CA THR A 232 6.59 1.13 4.55
C THR A 232 7.39 1.54 3.32
N ALA A 233 7.28 0.80 2.24
CA ALA A 233 7.81 1.17 0.94
C ALA A 233 6.68 1.58 0.00
N MET A 234 6.95 2.53 -0.90
CA MET A 234 6.05 2.92 -1.97
C MET A 234 6.76 2.86 -3.31
N ALA A 235 6.09 2.30 -4.31
CA ALA A 235 6.61 2.16 -5.65
C ALA A 235 5.55 2.55 -6.69
N LEU A 236 6.01 3.04 -7.84
CA LEU A 236 5.18 3.46 -8.97
C LEU A 236 5.50 2.63 -10.21
N LEU A 237 4.47 2.35 -10.99
CA LEU A 237 4.56 1.88 -12.37
C LEU A 237 3.98 2.99 -13.27
N PRO A 238 4.83 3.78 -13.95
CA PRO A 238 4.36 4.89 -14.76
C PRO A 238 3.63 4.40 -16.02
N LEU A 239 2.59 5.11 -16.45
CA LEU A 239 1.74 4.78 -17.59
C LEU A 239 1.65 5.93 -18.62
N SER A 240 1.82 7.19 -18.18
CA SER A 240 1.83 8.37 -19.03
C SER A 240 3.20 9.06 -18.98
N GLU A 241 3.44 10.02 -19.86
CA GLU A 241 4.66 10.84 -19.84
C GLU A 241 4.79 11.59 -18.50
N ALA A 242 3.70 12.19 -18.01
CA ALA A 242 3.70 12.86 -16.71
C ALA A 242 3.96 11.87 -15.55
N GLY A 243 3.42 10.66 -15.65
CA GLY A 243 3.69 9.57 -14.70
C GLY A 243 5.15 9.14 -14.72
N HIS A 244 5.78 9.04 -15.89
CA HIS A 244 7.21 8.76 -16.04
C HIS A 244 8.07 9.84 -15.41
N GLN A 245 7.78 11.11 -15.68
CA GLN A 245 8.51 12.24 -15.10
C GLN A 245 8.41 12.23 -13.57
N LEU A 246 7.19 12.09 -13.00
CA LEU A 246 7.00 12.02 -11.55
C LEU A 246 7.77 10.86 -10.92
N CYS A 247 7.71 9.69 -11.55
CA CYS A 247 8.37 8.47 -11.06
C CYS A 247 9.89 8.63 -11.05
N GLU A 248 10.45 9.18 -12.15
CA GLU A 248 11.88 9.42 -12.27
C GLU A 248 12.39 10.44 -11.25
N GLU A 249 11.72 11.59 -11.14
CA GLU A 249 12.07 12.63 -10.16
C GLU A 249 12.03 12.12 -8.73
N ALA A 250 10.97 11.36 -8.38
CA ALA A 250 10.83 10.80 -7.03
C ALA A 250 11.91 9.73 -6.75
N HIS A 251 12.23 8.89 -7.73
CA HIS A 251 13.28 7.87 -7.60
C HIS A 251 14.67 8.49 -7.48
N GLN A 252 14.98 9.48 -8.32
CA GLN A 252 16.26 10.20 -8.26
C GLN A 252 16.45 10.89 -6.92
N ARG A 253 15.39 11.52 -6.38
CA ARG A 253 15.43 12.12 -5.05
C ARG A 253 15.70 11.06 -3.98
N LEU A 254 15.03 9.90 -4.03
CA LEU A 254 15.28 8.81 -3.10
C LEU A 254 16.73 8.32 -3.19
N CYS A 255 17.30 8.16 -4.39
CA CYS A 255 18.71 7.78 -4.60
C CYS A 255 19.66 8.83 -4.02
N ARG A 256 19.38 10.11 -4.24
CA ARG A 256 20.18 11.22 -3.75
C ARG A 256 20.15 11.33 -2.22
N ASP A 257 19.03 10.98 -1.60
CA ASP A 257 18.85 11.08 -0.15
C ASP A 257 19.14 9.77 0.60
N MET A 258 19.34 8.67 -0.13
CA MET A 258 19.42 7.30 0.40
C MET A 258 20.43 7.15 1.53
N ARG A 259 21.60 7.76 1.42
CA ARG A 259 22.67 7.65 2.44
C ARG A 259 22.24 8.21 3.78
N VAL A 260 21.62 9.40 3.79
CA VAL A 260 21.12 10.06 5.01
C VAL A 260 19.92 9.30 5.56
N LEU A 261 18.97 8.92 4.71
CA LEU A 261 17.78 8.18 5.12
C LEU A 261 18.12 6.80 5.67
N SER A 262 19.09 6.10 5.08
CA SER A 262 19.55 4.80 5.57
C SER A 262 20.23 4.92 6.94
N ALA A 263 21.04 5.95 7.14
CA ALA A 263 21.66 6.23 8.45
C ALA A 263 20.61 6.57 9.49
N TRP A 264 19.63 7.40 9.13
CA TRP A 264 18.53 7.80 10.02
C TRP A 264 17.62 6.62 10.39
N ASN A 265 17.29 5.75 9.45
CA ASN A 265 16.44 4.58 9.68
C ASN A 265 17.17 3.41 10.33
N GLY A 266 18.50 3.40 10.29
CA GLY A 266 19.31 2.25 10.69
C GLY A 266 19.25 1.06 9.73
N GLU A 267 18.74 1.25 8.51
CA GLU A 267 18.61 0.20 7.50
C GLU A 267 18.95 0.70 6.10
N LYS A 268 19.55 -0.18 5.30
CA LYS A 268 19.91 0.12 3.92
C LYS A 268 18.66 0.16 3.03
N ILE A 269 18.45 1.29 2.36
CA ILE A 269 17.44 1.44 1.32
C ILE A 269 17.97 0.79 0.02
N PRO A 270 17.20 -0.05 -0.69
CA PRO A 270 17.67 -0.85 -1.82
C PRO A 270 17.64 -0.07 -3.13
N VAL A 271 18.26 1.09 -3.15
CA VAL A 271 18.44 1.94 -4.35
C VAL A 271 19.91 2.30 -4.51
N MET A 272 20.27 2.83 -5.67
CA MET A 272 21.61 3.32 -5.94
C MET A 272 21.93 4.52 -5.06
N ASP A 273 23.14 4.57 -4.52
CA ASP A 273 23.64 5.75 -3.80
C ASP A 273 24.10 6.82 -4.80
N ALA A 274 23.31 7.86 -4.90
CA ALA A 274 23.60 9.06 -5.70
C ALA A 274 23.76 10.30 -4.80
N TRP A 275 24.37 10.13 -3.63
CA TRP A 275 24.56 11.20 -2.66
C TRP A 275 25.37 12.36 -3.25
N GLU A 276 24.82 13.55 -3.07
CA GLU A 276 25.47 14.82 -3.34
C GLU A 276 25.36 15.73 -2.12
N ALA A 277 26.47 16.31 -1.69
CA ALA A 277 26.50 17.23 -0.55
C ALA A 277 25.98 18.65 -0.94
N THR A 278 25.96 18.97 -2.21
CA THR A 278 25.54 20.29 -2.73
C THR A 278 24.04 20.46 -2.66
N LEU A 279 23.58 21.59 -2.15
CA LEU A 279 22.16 21.96 -2.17
C LEU A 279 21.70 22.26 -3.61
N ASN A 280 20.52 21.75 -3.95
CA ASN A 280 19.84 22.07 -5.21
C ASN A 280 18.52 22.82 -4.94
N SER A 281 17.76 23.13 -5.99
CA SER A 281 16.47 23.82 -5.89
C SER A 281 15.46 23.08 -5.03
N ASP A 282 15.45 21.75 -5.09
CA ASP A 282 14.52 20.92 -4.31
C ASP A 282 14.87 20.95 -2.82
N ASP A 283 16.16 20.95 -2.47
CA ASP A 283 16.60 21.10 -1.09
C ASP A 283 16.18 22.46 -0.52
N TRP A 284 16.35 23.54 -1.30
CA TRP A 284 15.93 24.88 -0.87
C TRP A 284 14.41 24.98 -0.68
N LEU A 285 13.64 24.35 -1.56
CA LEU A 285 12.19 24.26 -1.43
C LEU A 285 11.79 23.49 -0.16
N GLU A 286 12.45 22.35 0.10
CA GLU A 286 12.24 21.53 1.29
C GLU A 286 12.57 22.32 2.58
N LEU A 287 13.72 23.01 2.60
CA LEU A 287 14.14 23.85 3.73
C LEU A 287 13.18 25.01 3.98
N ALA A 288 12.69 25.65 2.93
CA ALA A 288 11.67 26.70 3.06
C ALA A 288 10.35 26.14 3.61
N GLY A 289 9.93 24.98 3.14
CA GLY A 289 8.75 24.28 3.67
C GLY A 289 8.90 23.88 5.14
N PHE A 290 10.08 23.45 5.55
CA PHE A 290 10.38 23.13 6.94
C PHE A 290 10.37 24.39 7.82
N ALA A 291 10.98 25.49 7.36
CA ALA A 291 11.11 26.71 8.14
C ALA A 291 9.81 27.52 8.24
N PHE A 292 8.99 27.56 7.18
CA PHE A 292 7.87 28.47 7.04
C PHE A 292 6.49 27.81 6.88
N ALA A 293 6.45 26.47 6.78
CA ALA A 293 5.23 25.69 6.72
C ALA A 293 5.22 24.61 7.81
N HIS A 294 4.51 23.49 7.59
CA HIS A 294 4.39 22.39 8.55
C HIS A 294 5.01 21.07 8.03
N ARG A 295 6.10 21.17 7.27
CA ARG A 295 6.79 19.98 6.81
C ARG A 295 7.54 19.32 7.97
N ALA A 296 7.44 17.99 8.05
CA ALA A 296 8.00 17.24 9.16
C ALA A 296 9.54 17.19 9.08
N PHE A 297 10.21 17.22 10.23
CA PHE A 297 11.67 17.09 10.33
C PHE A 297 12.19 15.84 9.59
N SER A 298 11.52 14.69 9.77
CA SER A 298 11.91 13.42 9.14
C SER A 298 11.87 13.45 7.61
N THR A 299 11.08 14.33 6.99
CA THR A 299 11.05 14.50 5.54
C THR A 299 12.13 15.46 5.04
N SER A 300 12.59 16.35 5.90
CA SER A 300 13.57 17.40 5.58
C SER A 300 15.00 17.03 5.98
N VAL A 301 15.19 15.86 6.61
CA VAL A 301 16.49 15.49 7.22
C VAL A 301 17.65 15.49 6.20
N ALA A 302 17.44 15.06 4.97
CA ALA A 302 18.50 15.05 3.96
C ALA A 302 18.88 16.46 3.50
N ALA A 303 17.91 17.36 3.27
CA ALA A 303 18.16 18.75 2.93
C ALA A 303 18.81 19.50 4.11
N LEU A 304 18.38 19.24 5.34
CA LEU A 304 19.00 19.80 6.55
C LEU A 304 20.44 19.32 6.73
N THR A 305 20.73 18.05 6.42
CA THR A 305 22.11 17.54 6.44
C THR A 305 22.99 18.29 5.43
N ARG A 306 22.51 18.50 4.20
CA ARG A 306 23.24 19.27 3.18
C ARG A 306 23.44 20.73 3.61
N LEU A 307 22.43 21.33 4.22
CA LEU A 307 22.55 22.70 4.75
C LEU A 307 23.67 22.80 5.78
N LEU A 308 23.71 21.88 6.75
CA LEU A 308 24.76 21.85 7.78
C LEU A 308 26.17 21.63 7.23
N LEU A 309 26.29 20.95 6.08
CA LEU A 309 27.57 20.78 5.40
C LEU A 309 27.97 22.00 4.57
N ALA A 310 27.00 22.75 4.07
CA ALA A 310 27.23 23.90 3.19
C ALA A 310 27.48 25.22 3.93
N VAL A 311 27.00 25.36 5.18
CA VAL A 311 27.09 26.61 5.92
C VAL A 311 28.06 26.49 7.10
N ASP A 312 28.95 27.48 7.23
CA ASP A 312 29.84 27.65 8.37
C ASP A 312 29.17 28.48 9.49
N MET A 313 27.91 28.14 9.79
CA MET A 313 27.15 28.79 10.87
C MET A 313 26.94 27.81 12.03
N PRO A 314 27.10 28.30 13.27
CA PRO A 314 26.77 27.50 14.44
C PRO A 314 25.23 27.38 14.55
N LEU A 315 24.66 26.27 14.09
CA LEU A 315 23.25 25.94 14.24
C LEU A 315 23.08 24.87 15.35
N PRO A 316 23.33 25.22 16.65
CA PRO A 316 23.48 24.21 17.71
C PRO A 316 22.21 23.40 17.93
N ALA A 317 21.04 24.03 17.86
CA ALA A 317 19.77 23.32 18.02
C ALA A 317 19.51 22.31 16.89
N LEU A 318 19.87 22.67 15.66
CA LEU A 318 19.72 21.79 14.52
C LEU A 318 20.75 20.65 14.57
N ARG A 319 22.01 20.96 14.88
CA ARG A 319 23.07 19.94 15.04
C ARG A 319 22.72 18.94 16.14
N GLY A 320 22.36 19.40 17.33
CA GLY A 320 21.96 18.52 18.43
C GLY A 320 20.66 17.72 18.18
N LYS A 321 19.85 18.10 17.20
CA LYS A 321 18.70 17.30 16.77
C LYS A 321 19.09 16.23 15.74
N MET A 322 20.17 16.46 15.00
CA MET A 322 20.66 15.56 13.95
C MET A 322 21.62 14.48 14.50
N GLU A 323 22.28 14.73 15.63
CA GLU A 323 23.05 13.77 16.43
C GLU A 323 22.12 12.84 17.25
#